data_de3866497231a63db59b62820c56c608
#
_entry.id   de3866497231a63db59b62820c56c608
#
_cell.length_a   1.000
_cell.length_b   1.000
_cell.length_c   1.000
_cell.angle_alpha   90.00
_cell.angle_beta   90.00
_cell.angle_gamma   90.00
#
_symmetry.space_group_name_H-M   'P 1'
#
loop_
_entity.id
_entity.type
_entity.pdbx_description
1 polymer ?
#
loop_
_entity_poly.entity_id
_entity_poly.type
_entity_poly.pdbx_seq_one_letter_code
_entity_poly.pdbx_strand_id
1 'polypeptide(L)'
;MTDLTHFDAIGQAHMVDVVAKDSTHRVALTSGYIRMQPDTLRLILQGSHKKGDVLGIARIAGIMAAKKTSDLVPLCHPLALTRVAIDFT
;
A
#
# COMPACT_ATOMS: atom_id res chain seq x y z
N MET A 1 19.66 -9.76 2.93
CA MET A 1 18.39 -10.01 3.62
C MET A 1 18.18 -8.99 4.70
N THR A 2 16.97 -8.53 4.81
CA THR A 2 16.62 -7.59 5.86
C THR A 2 16.54 -8.30 7.21
N ASP A 3 17.02 -7.66 8.26
CA ASP A 3 16.89 -8.19 9.59
C ASP A 3 15.43 -8.30 10.00
N LEU A 4 15.09 -9.36 10.71
CA LEU A 4 13.74 -9.58 11.23
C LEU A 4 13.59 -8.78 12.54
N THR A 5 13.51 -7.45 12.42
CA THR A 5 13.53 -6.55 13.57
C THR A 5 12.31 -6.63 14.46
N HIS A 6 11.22 -7.29 14.00
CA HIS A 6 10.01 -7.53 14.79
C HIS A 6 10.02 -8.87 15.53
N PHE A 7 11.16 -9.55 15.54
CA PHE A 7 11.34 -10.78 16.27
C PHE A 7 12.55 -10.65 17.18
N ASP A 8 12.44 -11.15 18.39
CA ASP A 8 13.56 -11.15 19.32
C ASP A 8 14.51 -12.32 19.06
N ALA A 9 15.57 -12.46 19.90
CA ALA A 9 16.60 -13.49 19.72
C ALA A 9 16.05 -14.91 19.81
N ILE A 10 14.92 -15.14 20.42
CA ILE A 10 14.28 -16.46 20.54
C ILE A 10 13.10 -16.63 19.56
N GLY A 11 12.95 -15.71 18.61
CA GLY A 11 11.97 -15.82 17.54
C GLY A 11 10.58 -15.32 17.88
N GLN A 12 10.36 -14.70 19.01
CA GLN A 12 9.05 -14.16 19.36
C GLN A 12 8.84 -12.80 18.72
N ALA A 13 7.65 -12.58 18.18
CA ALA A 13 7.32 -11.30 17.57
C ALA A 13 7.17 -10.20 18.61
N HIS A 14 7.72 -9.03 18.34
CA HIS A 14 7.54 -7.84 19.16
C HIS A 14 7.69 -6.58 18.32
N MET A 15 7.18 -5.46 18.84
CA MET A 15 7.29 -4.17 18.19
C MET A 15 8.60 -3.50 18.61
N VAL A 16 9.36 -3.08 17.60
CA VAL A 16 10.65 -2.40 17.81
C VAL A 16 10.41 -0.93 18.11
N ASP A 17 11.08 -0.41 19.14
CA ASP A 17 11.05 1.01 19.48
C ASP A 17 11.90 1.79 18.48
N VAL A 18 11.29 2.79 17.83
CA VAL A 18 11.96 3.65 16.85
C VAL A 18 12.05 5.11 17.30
N VAL A 19 11.66 5.41 18.53
CA VAL A 19 11.57 6.80 19.03
C VAL A 19 12.93 7.51 18.99
N ALA A 20 14.01 6.78 19.24
CA ALA A 20 15.36 7.36 19.30
C ALA A 20 16.02 7.52 17.92
N LYS A 21 15.36 7.11 16.85
CA LYS A 21 15.94 7.20 15.50
C LYS A 21 15.68 8.57 14.90
N ASP A 22 16.66 9.08 14.15
CA ASP A 22 16.51 10.30 13.38
C ASP A 22 15.45 10.12 12.29
N SER A 23 14.81 11.24 11.96
CA SER A 23 13.87 11.26 10.83
C SER A 23 14.62 11.05 9.53
N THR A 24 14.11 10.16 8.69
CA THR A 24 14.67 9.90 7.37
C THR A 24 13.57 9.91 6.33
N HIS A 25 13.93 10.32 5.11
CA HIS A 25 13.03 10.20 3.98
C HIS A 25 13.06 8.77 3.47
N ARG A 26 11.91 8.12 3.45
CA ARG A 26 11.78 6.75 2.97
C ARG A 26 10.74 6.66 1.88
N VAL A 27 11.04 5.89 0.86
CA VAL A 27 10.14 5.65 -0.26
C VAL A 27 9.94 4.15 -0.44
N ALA A 28 8.72 3.72 -0.55
CA ALA A 28 8.38 2.37 -0.97
C ALA A 28 7.72 2.44 -2.33
N LEU A 29 8.21 1.65 -3.27
CA LEU A 29 7.62 1.51 -4.59
C LEU A 29 7.24 0.06 -4.80
N THR A 30 6.00 -0.16 -5.22
CA THR A 30 5.51 -1.51 -5.49
C THR A 30 4.66 -1.50 -6.73
N SER A 31 4.48 -2.67 -7.32
CA SER A 31 3.61 -2.84 -8.47
C SER A 31 2.84 -4.15 -8.36
N GLY A 32 1.75 -4.21 -9.08
CA GLY A 32 0.93 -5.41 -9.15
C GLY A 32 0.04 -5.36 -10.37
N TYR A 33 -0.70 -6.41 -10.61
CA TYR A 33 -1.62 -6.44 -11.73
C TYR A 33 -2.84 -7.30 -11.40
N ILE A 34 -3.91 -7.04 -12.13
CA ILE A 34 -5.15 -7.81 -12.05
C ILE A 34 -5.45 -8.34 -13.45
N ARG A 35 -5.67 -9.63 -13.56
CA ARG A 35 -6.13 -10.24 -14.81
C ARG A 35 -7.65 -10.31 -14.81
N MET A 36 -8.23 -10.05 -15.97
CA MET A 36 -9.67 -10.07 -16.13
C MET A 36 -10.04 -10.45 -17.56
N GLN A 37 -11.32 -10.67 -17.79
CA GLN A 37 -11.82 -10.90 -19.15
C GLN A 37 -11.55 -9.68 -20.01
N PRO A 38 -11.21 -9.88 -21.32
CA PRO A 38 -10.93 -8.76 -22.20
C PRO A 38 -12.07 -7.73 -22.29
N ASP A 39 -13.32 -8.18 -22.28
CA ASP A 39 -14.46 -7.26 -22.32
C ASP A 39 -14.56 -6.41 -21.06
N THR A 40 -14.25 -6.97 -19.90
CA THR A 40 -14.22 -6.23 -18.65
C THR A 40 -13.18 -5.14 -18.68
N LEU A 41 -11.98 -5.49 -19.13
CA LEU A 41 -10.88 -4.51 -19.26
C LEU A 41 -11.25 -3.40 -20.23
N ARG A 42 -11.85 -3.75 -21.37
CA ARG A 42 -12.28 -2.76 -22.37
C ARG A 42 -13.25 -1.75 -21.77
N LEU A 43 -14.25 -2.23 -21.00
CA LEU A 43 -15.23 -1.37 -20.37
C LEU A 43 -14.58 -0.43 -19.33
N ILE A 44 -13.63 -0.94 -18.56
CA ILE A 44 -12.90 -0.13 -17.59
C ILE A 44 -12.13 0.98 -18.29
N LEU A 45 -11.38 0.63 -19.34
CA LEU A 45 -10.54 1.58 -20.05
C LEU A 45 -11.34 2.62 -20.84
N GLN A 46 -12.52 2.27 -21.31
CA GLN A 46 -13.40 3.20 -22.03
C GLN A 46 -14.12 4.18 -21.09
N GLY A 47 -14.11 3.92 -19.80
CA GLY A 47 -14.83 4.76 -18.86
C GLY A 47 -16.36 4.69 -18.99
N SER A 48 -16.89 3.71 -19.73
CA SER A 48 -18.33 3.57 -19.96
C SER A 48 -19.03 2.67 -18.97
N HIS A 49 -18.38 2.36 -17.87
CA HIS A 49 -18.97 1.56 -16.80
C HIS A 49 -20.09 2.34 -16.11
N LYS A 50 -21.17 1.65 -15.71
CA LYS A 50 -22.33 2.29 -15.08
C LYS A 50 -21.97 3.05 -13.79
N LYS A 51 -20.94 2.62 -13.09
CA LYS A 51 -20.48 3.26 -11.84
C LYS A 51 -19.46 4.38 -12.08
N GLY A 52 -19.22 4.75 -13.34
CA GLY A 52 -18.36 5.85 -13.69
C GLY A 52 -16.89 5.46 -13.83
N ASP A 53 -15.99 6.33 -13.40
CA ASP A 53 -14.55 6.19 -13.57
C ASP A 53 -13.97 5.16 -12.60
N VAL A 54 -13.86 3.92 -13.06
CA VAL A 54 -13.37 2.81 -12.24
C VAL A 54 -11.92 3.04 -11.79
N LEU A 55 -11.05 3.50 -12.69
CA LEU A 55 -9.64 3.73 -12.35
C LEU A 55 -9.48 4.89 -11.38
N GLY A 56 -10.24 5.95 -11.54
CA GLY A 56 -10.22 7.08 -10.60
C GLY A 56 -10.66 6.68 -9.21
N ILE A 57 -11.74 5.90 -9.11
CA ILE A 57 -12.22 5.39 -7.83
C ILE A 57 -11.21 4.43 -7.22
N ALA A 58 -10.61 3.56 -8.01
CA ALA A 58 -9.59 2.62 -7.55
C ALA A 58 -8.36 3.36 -7.01
N ARG A 59 -7.96 4.46 -7.65
CA ARG A 59 -6.86 5.30 -7.17
C ARG A 59 -7.16 5.88 -5.80
N ILE A 60 -8.35 6.43 -5.61
CA ILE A 60 -8.77 6.98 -4.31
C ILE A 60 -8.78 5.87 -3.26
N ALA A 61 -9.34 4.71 -3.57
CA ALA A 61 -9.39 3.59 -2.64
C ALA A 61 -7.99 3.12 -2.25
N GLY A 62 -7.06 3.07 -3.21
CA GLY A 62 -5.68 2.69 -2.95
C GLY A 62 -4.95 3.69 -2.05
N ILE A 63 -5.16 4.97 -2.25
CA ILE A 63 -4.59 6.02 -1.39
C ILE A 63 -5.13 5.89 0.02
N MET A 64 -6.43 5.68 0.18
CA MET A 64 -7.04 5.47 1.49
C MET A 64 -6.50 4.23 2.17
N ALA A 65 -6.31 3.14 1.42
CA ALA A 65 -5.74 1.91 1.96
C ALA A 65 -4.30 2.10 2.43
N ALA A 66 -3.49 2.84 1.67
CA ALA A 66 -2.11 3.14 2.06
C ALA A 66 -2.05 3.86 3.41
N LYS A 67 -2.98 4.76 3.65
CA LYS A 67 -3.07 5.48 4.94
C LYS A 67 -3.42 4.56 6.11
N LYS A 68 -3.91 3.36 5.84
CA LYS A 68 -4.26 2.37 6.85
C LYS A 68 -3.21 1.26 6.97
N THR A 69 -2.02 1.47 6.46
CA THR A 69 -0.98 0.44 6.46
C THR A 69 -0.72 -0.13 7.85
N SER A 70 -0.62 0.72 8.87
CA SER A 70 -0.36 0.25 10.23
C SER A 70 -1.50 -0.57 10.82
N ASP A 71 -2.72 -0.39 10.32
CA ASP A 71 -3.87 -1.20 10.73
C ASP A 71 -3.88 -2.57 10.06
N LEU A 72 -3.28 -2.68 8.88
CA LEU A 72 -3.31 -3.89 8.06
C LEU A 72 -2.07 -4.75 8.22
N VAL A 73 -0.94 -4.15 8.49
CA VAL A 73 0.35 -4.87 8.63
C VAL A 73 0.62 -5.12 10.11
N PRO A 74 0.71 -6.40 10.53
CA PRO A 74 0.98 -6.72 11.93
C PRO A 74 2.28 -6.08 12.43
N LEU A 75 2.24 -5.55 13.64
CA LEU A 75 3.40 -4.95 14.32
C LEU A 75 4.00 -3.75 13.58
N CYS A 76 3.26 -3.13 12.70
CA CYS A 76 3.68 -1.92 12.01
C CYS A 76 3.38 -0.70 12.88
N HIS A 77 4.36 0.19 13.02
CA HIS A 77 4.15 1.49 13.67
C HIS A 77 3.26 2.37 12.79
N PRO A 78 2.52 3.32 13.38
CA PRO A 78 1.83 4.33 12.58
C PRO A 78 2.81 5.06 11.65
N LEU A 79 2.42 5.22 10.39
CA LEU A 79 3.25 5.83 9.37
C LEU A 79 2.72 7.21 9.03
N ALA A 80 3.60 8.21 9.09
CA ALA A 80 3.30 9.56 8.66
C ALA A 80 3.61 9.67 7.16
N LEU A 81 2.62 9.36 6.32
CA LEU A 81 2.79 9.43 4.88
C LEU A 81 2.65 10.87 4.40
N THR A 82 3.66 11.36 3.68
CA THR A 82 3.64 12.70 3.11
C THR A 82 3.18 12.70 1.66
N ARG A 83 3.27 11.55 0.99
CA ARG A 83 2.82 11.40 -0.39
C ARG A 83 2.45 9.95 -0.68
N VAL A 84 1.33 9.77 -1.34
CA VAL A 84 0.92 8.49 -1.92
C VAL A 84 0.52 8.75 -3.37
N ALA A 85 1.06 7.99 -4.30
CA ALA A 85 0.73 8.11 -5.71
C ALA A 85 0.46 6.72 -6.29
N ILE A 86 -0.54 6.61 -7.14
CA ILE A 86 -0.92 5.36 -7.80
C ILE A 86 -1.10 5.65 -9.27
N ASP A 87 -0.39 4.90 -10.12
CA ASP A 87 -0.48 4.99 -11.56
C ASP A 87 -0.93 3.65 -12.12
N PHE A 88 -1.73 3.70 -13.17
CA PHE A 88 -2.21 2.52 -13.88
C PHE A 88 -1.63 2.49 -15.28
N THR A 89 -1.26 1.30 -15.71
CA THR A 89 -0.78 1.07 -17.08
C THR A 89 -1.50 -0.11 -17.73
#